data_b63d5a6e8241e560b8d77cbb78dc6d91
#
_entry.id   b63d5a6e8241e560b8d77cbb78dc6d91
#
_cell.length_a   1.000
_cell.length_b   1.000
_cell.length_c   1.000
_cell.angle_alpha   90.00
_cell.angle_beta   90.00
_cell.angle_gamma   90.00
#
_symmetry.space_group_name_H-M   'P 1'
#
loop_
_entity.id
_entity.type
_entity.pdbx_description
1 polymer ?
#
loop_
_entity_poly.entity_id
_entity_poly.type
_entity_poly.pdbx_seq_one_letter_code
_entity_poly.pdbx_strand_id
1 'polypeptide(L)' 'MTHRQFIKSNFTVLAETANAIFFEAYGEKCCEINGAEFACGSVEEFHELVEFYGDDTFEE' A
#
# COMPACT_ATOMS: atom_id res chain seq x y z
N MET A 1 3.15 0.19 17.95
CA MET A 1 2.23 0.14 16.79
C MET A 1 3.05 0.23 15.51
N THR A 2 2.81 -0.65 14.57
CA THR A 2 3.53 -0.59 13.30
C THR A 2 2.86 0.43 12.39
N HIS A 3 3.57 0.82 11.36
CA HIS A 3 3.03 1.75 10.38
C HIS A 3 1.78 1.19 9.72
N ARG A 4 1.79 -0.11 9.45
CA ARG A 4 0.63 -0.78 8.87
C ARG A 4 -0.57 -0.70 9.82
N GLN A 5 -0.34 -0.90 11.10
CA GLN A 5 -1.43 -0.81 12.07
C GLN A 5 -1.97 0.60 12.18
N PHE A 6 -1.10 1.60 12.07
CA PHE A 6 -1.52 2.99 12.09
C PHE A 6 -2.46 3.26 10.90
N ILE A 7 -2.09 2.79 9.72
CA ILE A 7 -2.92 2.99 8.54
C ILE A 7 -4.28 2.31 8.72
N LYS A 8 -4.27 1.09 9.20
CA LYS A 8 -5.52 0.33 9.37
C LYS A 8 -6.43 0.97 10.39
N SER A 9 -5.86 1.65 11.38
CA SER A 9 -6.66 2.25 12.44
C SER A 9 -7.21 3.61 12.06
N ASN A 10 -6.55 4.31 11.14
CA ASN A 10 -6.89 5.69 10.85
C ASN A 10 -7.46 5.94 9.47
N PHE A 11 -7.27 5.01 8.55
CA PHE A 11 -7.68 5.21 7.16
C PHE A 11 -8.50 4.03 6.67
N THR A 12 -9.13 4.16 5.52
CA THR A 12 -9.92 3.10 4.94
C THR A 12 -9.04 2.24 4.06
N VAL A 13 -8.89 0.97 4.40
CA VAL A 13 -8.06 0.05 3.63
C VAL A 13 -8.88 -0.53 2.50
N LEU A 14 -8.37 -0.42 1.28
CA LEU A 14 -9.06 -0.90 0.10
C LEU A 14 -8.52 -2.24 -0.37
N ALA A 15 -7.23 -2.50 -0.15
CA ALA A 15 -6.64 -3.78 -0.49
C ALA A 15 -5.33 -3.93 0.29
N GLU A 16 -4.88 -5.15 0.47
CA GLU A 16 -3.70 -5.38 1.29
C GLU A 16 -3.03 -6.66 0.84
N THR A 17 -1.70 -6.65 0.80
CA THR A 17 -0.91 -7.86 0.58
C THR A 17 0.12 -7.95 1.70
N ALA A 18 0.95 -8.98 1.66
CA ALA A 18 1.95 -9.19 2.70
C ALA A 18 2.91 -8.02 2.81
N ASN A 19 3.22 -7.38 1.70
CA ASN A 19 4.22 -6.32 1.69
C ASN A 19 3.69 -4.98 1.23
N ALA A 20 2.38 -4.84 1.04
CA ALA A 20 1.81 -3.61 0.52
C ALA A 20 0.41 -3.40 1.06
N ILE A 21 -0.03 -2.15 1.06
CA ILE A 21 -1.37 -1.81 1.50
C ILE A 21 -1.87 -0.63 0.66
N PHE A 22 -3.10 -0.74 0.17
CA PHE A 22 -3.74 0.29 -0.62
C PHE A 22 -4.86 0.87 0.23
N PHE A 23 -4.84 2.16 0.45
CA PHE A 23 -5.79 2.78 1.37
C PHE A 23 -6.18 4.17 0.89
N GLU A 24 -7.23 4.69 1.49
CA GLU A 24 -7.71 6.03 1.19
C GLU A 24 -7.53 6.89 2.43
N ALA A 25 -6.86 8.02 2.29
CA ALA A 25 -6.61 8.92 3.39
C ALA A 25 -6.90 10.34 2.93
N TYR A 26 -7.69 11.06 3.72
CA TYR A 26 -8.01 12.45 3.42
C TYR A 26 -8.62 12.65 2.04
N GLY A 27 -9.44 11.68 1.62
CA GLY A 27 -10.10 11.77 0.33
C GLY A 27 -9.25 11.40 -0.86
N GLU A 28 -8.02 10.92 -0.62
CA GLU A 28 -7.12 10.54 -1.70
C GLU A 28 -6.70 9.09 -1.55
N LYS A 29 -6.50 8.42 -2.67
CA LYS A 29 -6.08 7.04 -2.65
C LYS A 29 -4.58 6.95 -2.85
N CYS A 30 -3.95 6.11 -2.07
CA CYS A 30 -2.52 5.90 -2.18
C CYS A 30 -2.18 4.51 -1.69
N CYS A 31 -0.95 4.08 -1.92
CA CYS A 31 -0.52 2.78 -1.43
C CYS A 31 0.90 2.87 -0.91
N GLU A 32 1.27 1.87 -0.11
CA GLU A 32 2.59 1.77 0.43
C GLU A 32 3.10 0.39 0.11
N ILE A 33 4.25 0.28 -0.50
CA ILE A 33 4.84 -0.99 -0.88
C ILE A 33 6.23 -1.04 -0.28
N ASN A 34 6.44 -2.01 0.60
CA ASN A 34 7.73 -2.19 1.29
C ASN A 34 8.21 -0.91 1.96
N GLY A 35 7.29 -0.14 2.49
CA GLY A 35 7.61 1.09 3.18
C GLY A 35 7.71 2.33 2.31
N ALA A 36 7.60 2.17 0.99
CA ALA A 36 7.64 3.32 0.08
C ALA A 36 6.23 3.68 -0.36
N GLU A 37 5.92 4.97 -0.37
CA GLU A 37 4.58 5.44 -0.65
C GLU A 37 4.44 5.81 -2.12
N PHE A 38 3.32 5.43 -2.72
CA PHE A 38 3.05 5.69 -4.12
C PHE A 38 1.65 6.23 -4.29
N ALA A 39 1.46 7.09 -5.27
CA ALA A 39 0.12 7.49 -5.69
C ALA A 39 -0.52 6.32 -6.41
N CYS A 40 -1.79 6.05 -6.12
CA CYS A 40 -2.45 4.89 -6.68
C CYS A 40 -3.93 5.19 -6.76
N GLY A 41 -4.50 5.12 -7.93
CA GLY A 41 -5.90 5.50 -8.12
C GLY A 41 -6.89 4.37 -8.15
N SER A 42 -6.43 3.13 -8.29
CA SER A 42 -7.36 2.00 -8.38
C SER A 42 -6.68 0.73 -7.90
N VAL A 43 -7.50 -0.29 -7.63
CA VAL A 43 -6.98 -1.59 -7.23
C VAL A 43 -6.13 -2.19 -8.33
N GLU A 44 -6.51 -1.98 -9.59
CA GLU A 44 -5.73 -2.52 -10.69
C GLU A 44 -4.35 -1.90 -10.72
N GLU A 45 -4.29 -0.59 -10.53
CA GLU A 45 -3.01 0.09 -10.47
C GLU A 45 -2.18 -0.39 -9.29
N PHE A 46 -2.83 -0.63 -8.16
CA PHE A 46 -2.17 -1.15 -6.99
C PHE A 46 -1.50 -2.50 -7.30
N HIS A 47 -2.21 -3.39 -7.97
CA HIS A 47 -1.64 -4.70 -8.31
C HIS A 47 -0.46 -4.56 -9.25
N GLU A 48 -0.52 -3.65 -10.20
CA GLU A 48 0.58 -3.41 -11.10
C GLU A 48 1.81 -2.89 -10.35
N LEU A 49 1.59 -1.97 -9.42
CA LEU A 49 2.70 -1.43 -8.65
C LEU A 49 3.32 -2.49 -7.76
N VAL A 50 2.49 -3.34 -7.17
CA VAL A 50 3.00 -4.43 -6.34
C VAL A 50 3.84 -5.37 -7.17
N GLU A 51 3.39 -5.67 -8.38
CA GLU A 51 4.13 -6.55 -9.25
C GLU A 51 5.47 -5.95 -9.65
N PHE A 52 5.49 -4.66 -9.87
CA PHE A 52 6.68 -3.98 -10.34
C PHE A 52 7.68 -3.73 -9.22
N TYR A 53 7.22 -3.31 -8.05
CA TYR A 53 8.10 -2.92 -6.97
C TYR A 53 8.18 -3.92 -5.83
N GLY A 54 7.22 -4.80 -5.73
CA GLY A 54 7.08 -5.63 -4.54
C GLY A 54 8.17 -6.65 -4.36
N ASP A 55 8.73 -7.13 -5.48
CA ASP A 55 9.72 -8.16 -5.40
C ASP A 55 11.06 -7.70 -4.98
N ASP A 56 11.34 -6.43 -5.22
CA ASP A 56 12.68 -5.93 -5.05
C ASP A 56 13.12 -5.91 -3.64
N THR A 57 12.27 -5.85 -2.69
CA THR A 57 12.67 -5.56 -1.38
C THR A 57 12.55 -6.64 -0.43
N PHE A 58 12.16 -7.73 -0.88
CA PHE A 58 11.99 -8.69 -0.04
C PHE A 58 13.07 -9.35 0.31
N GLU A 59 13.82 -9.24 0.06
CA GLU A 59 14.73 -9.93 0.32
C GLU A 59 15.41 -9.69 1.21
N GLU A 60 15.40 -9.62 1.84
CA GLU A 60 16.08 -9.50 2.55
C GLU A 60 16.00 -9.78 3.24
#